data_92c66da0fbc5b77e4bd12bc2c8678ba9
#
_entry.id   92c66da0fbc5b77e4bd12bc2c8678ba9
#
_cell.length_a   1.000
_cell.length_b   1.000
_cell.length_c   1.000
_cell.angle_alpha   90.00
_cell.angle_beta   90.00
_cell.angle_gamma   90.00
#
_symmetry.space_group_name_H-M   'P 1'
#
loop_
_entity.id
_entity.type
_entity.pdbx_description
1 polymer ?
#
loop_
_entity_poly.entity_id
_entity_poly.type
_entity_poly.pdbx_seq_one_letter_code
_entity_poly.pdbx_strand_id
1 'polypeptide(L)'
;MSTRFGGTRGKVLAVAALAAIVASTFSGSVSAVAGGHDGDQARPDHWGVITRNTIGSPVADLRNGPFGSFGVTGPSASPPYGQGSLGIEVADESTSLNPGSEKVDFGNEVDFYGDPVQGLRRVGFHVFQTGENVAYGGDENMPNIRFEIDPNLTGLNDNYSTMVWVPDASPVTNRWSGFIDATTSGYWFLTGNEVPICNQAAECSLEELRTALNDGGQGATILSAAVGKGRDHMWIGAVDGLRINQTIYDFETSGVRTRRAG
;
A
#
# COMPACT_ATOMS: atom_id res chain seq x y z
N MET A 1 -48.98 54.05 -23.55
CA MET A 1 -48.03 55.16 -23.49
C MET A 1 -46.67 54.62 -23.82
N SER A 2 -46.20 54.92 -25.02
CA SER A 2 -44.97 54.41 -25.66
C SER A 2 -43.80 55.32 -25.27
N THR A 3 -42.67 54.75 -25.01
CA THR A 3 -41.38 55.44 -25.27
C THR A 3 -40.28 54.42 -25.59
N ARG A 4 -39.81 54.50 -26.81
CA ARG A 4 -38.56 53.91 -27.34
C ARG A 4 -37.39 54.82 -26.98
N PHE A 5 -36.23 54.26 -26.69
CA PHE A 5 -34.87 54.79 -26.95
C PHE A 5 -33.97 53.58 -27.10
N GLY A 6 -33.25 53.29 -28.13
CA GLY A 6 -32.42 54.11 -28.97
C GLY A 6 -30.96 53.75 -28.69
N GLY A 7 -30.41 52.83 -29.39
CA GLY A 7 -29.18 52.51 -30.02
C GLY A 7 -27.83 52.97 -29.48
N THR A 8 -26.84 52.08 -29.46
CA THR A 8 -25.53 52.40 -30.07
C THR A 8 -24.73 51.09 -30.26
N ARG A 9 -24.39 50.86 -31.53
CA ARG A 9 -23.50 49.76 -31.94
C ARG A 9 -22.05 50.20 -31.69
N GLY A 10 -21.35 49.50 -30.78
CA GLY A 10 -19.91 49.61 -30.64
C GLY A 10 -19.25 48.45 -31.41
N LYS A 11 -18.48 48.78 -32.44
CA LYS A 11 -17.63 47.85 -33.19
C LYS A 11 -16.41 47.51 -32.31
N VAL A 12 -16.21 46.25 -31.96
CA VAL A 12 -14.96 45.77 -31.36
C VAL A 12 -14.15 45.14 -32.49
N LEU A 13 -12.97 45.72 -32.72
CA LEU A 13 -11.95 45.18 -33.63
C LEU A 13 -11.36 43.90 -33.00
N ALA A 14 -11.39 42.81 -33.71
CA ALA A 14 -10.66 41.60 -33.40
C ALA A 14 -9.23 41.75 -33.90
N VAL A 15 -8.28 41.75 -32.94
CA VAL A 15 -6.86 41.60 -33.22
C VAL A 15 -6.54 40.11 -33.19
N ALA A 16 -6.27 39.54 -34.35
CA ALA A 16 -5.76 38.17 -34.48
C ALA A 16 -4.26 38.16 -34.19
N ALA A 17 -3.87 37.59 -33.08
CA ALA A 17 -2.47 37.27 -32.81
C ALA A 17 -2.19 35.85 -33.33
N LEU A 18 -1.42 35.75 -34.41
CA LEU A 18 -0.82 34.47 -34.84
C LEU A 18 0.28 34.07 -33.89
N ALA A 19 0.03 33.01 -33.13
CA ALA A 19 1.10 32.31 -32.40
C ALA A 19 1.61 31.17 -33.30
N ALA A 20 2.84 31.29 -33.78
CA ALA A 20 3.55 30.24 -34.49
C ALA A 20 3.97 29.17 -33.48
N ILE A 21 3.34 28.00 -33.56
CA ILE A 21 3.76 26.80 -32.80
C ILE A 21 4.89 26.13 -33.57
N VAL A 22 6.11 26.23 -33.05
CA VAL A 22 7.26 25.43 -33.50
C VAL A 22 7.06 24.02 -32.93
N ALA A 23 6.62 23.10 -33.73
CA ALA A 23 6.59 21.69 -33.39
C ALA A 23 8.00 21.10 -33.56
N SER A 24 8.75 21.00 -32.47
CA SER A 24 9.96 20.20 -32.41
C SER A 24 9.57 18.73 -32.23
N THR A 25 9.63 17.97 -33.32
CA THR A 25 9.51 16.51 -33.30
C THR A 25 10.77 15.92 -32.68
N PHE A 26 10.71 15.59 -31.39
CA PHE A 26 11.68 14.69 -30.77
C PHE A 26 11.31 13.25 -31.18
N SER A 27 11.98 12.74 -32.21
CA SER A 27 11.98 11.31 -32.53
C SER A 27 12.93 10.60 -31.56
N GLY A 28 12.48 10.38 -30.33
CA GLY A 28 13.13 9.47 -29.41
C GLY A 28 12.68 8.04 -29.73
N SER A 29 13.57 7.25 -30.34
CA SER A 29 13.42 5.81 -30.45
C SER A 29 13.36 5.21 -29.05
N VAL A 30 12.17 4.81 -28.62
CA VAL A 30 11.99 3.99 -27.43
C VAL A 30 12.45 2.58 -27.80
N SER A 31 13.70 2.25 -27.47
CA SER A 31 14.15 0.87 -27.44
C SER A 31 13.40 0.18 -26.32
N ALA A 32 12.46 -0.70 -26.68
CA ALA A 32 11.91 -1.65 -25.72
C ALA A 32 13.03 -2.57 -25.26
N VAL A 33 13.67 -2.23 -24.16
CA VAL A 33 14.54 -3.17 -23.45
C VAL A 33 13.59 -4.18 -22.81
N ALA A 34 13.60 -5.42 -23.32
CA ALA A 34 13.06 -6.55 -22.61
C ALA A 34 13.83 -6.65 -21.29
N GLY A 35 13.25 -6.11 -20.23
CA GLY A 35 13.86 -6.07 -18.90
C GLY A 35 13.90 -7.47 -18.33
N GLY A 36 15.09 -8.08 -18.38
CA GLY A 36 15.43 -9.06 -17.37
C GLY A 36 15.36 -8.35 -16.03
N HIS A 37 14.70 -8.95 -15.05
CA HIS A 37 14.71 -8.51 -13.65
C HIS A 37 16.15 -8.64 -13.11
N ASP A 38 16.96 -7.62 -13.35
CA ASP A 38 18.21 -7.42 -12.63
C ASP A 38 17.86 -6.87 -11.25
N GLY A 39 17.68 -7.82 -10.30
CA GLY A 39 17.29 -7.52 -8.93
C GLY A 39 18.41 -6.94 -8.09
N ASP A 40 18.81 -5.69 -8.28
CA ASP A 40 19.77 -5.07 -7.35
C ASP A 40 19.72 -3.53 -7.28
N GLN A 41 18.66 -2.90 -7.72
CA GLN A 41 18.51 -1.46 -7.50
C GLN A 41 17.16 -1.18 -6.83
N ALA A 42 17.19 -1.06 -5.50
CA ALA A 42 16.08 -0.41 -4.80
C ALA A 42 15.82 0.95 -5.45
N ARG A 43 14.60 1.20 -5.86
CA ARG A 43 14.15 2.51 -6.29
C ARG A 43 13.41 3.15 -5.12
N PRO A 44 14.12 3.81 -4.19
CA PRO A 44 13.54 4.33 -2.96
C PRO A 44 12.45 5.37 -3.22
N ASP A 45 12.45 5.98 -4.38
CA ASP A 45 11.47 6.95 -4.86
C ASP A 45 10.09 6.35 -5.23
N HIS A 46 9.98 5.02 -5.38
CA HIS A 46 8.71 4.36 -5.66
C HIS A 46 7.92 3.98 -4.40
N TRP A 47 8.55 4.06 -3.22
CA TRP A 47 7.91 3.77 -1.95
C TRP A 47 7.46 5.04 -1.24
N GLY A 48 6.23 5.06 -0.75
CA GLY A 48 5.69 6.19 -0.02
C GLY A 48 4.29 5.95 0.50
N VAL A 49 3.73 6.98 1.13
CA VAL A 49 2.34 6.94 1.58
C VAL A 49 1.41 6.97 0.37
N ILE A 50 0.54 5.98 0.26
CA ILE A 50 -0.51 5.92 -0.75
C ILE A 50 -1.66 6.82 -0.29
N THR A 51 -1.65 8.06 -0.74
CA THR A 51 -2.54 9.12 -0.22
C THR A 51 -4.02 8.84 -0.43
N ARG A 52 -4.41 8.17 -1.54
CA ARG A 52 -5.80 7.79 -1.79
C ARG A 52 -6.33 6.76 -0.79
N ASN A 53 -5.44 6.02 -0.14
CA ASN A 53 -5.75 5.02 0.87
C ASN A 53 -5.59 5.54 2.30
N THR A 54 -5.22 6.81 2.47
CA THR A 54 -5.00 7.44 3.77
C THR A 54 -6.27 8.14 4.26
N ILE A 55 -6.60 7.94 5.52
CA ILE A 55 -7.76 8.54 6.17
C ILE A 55 -7.30 9.18 7.48
N GLY A 56 -7.62 10.45 7.69
CA GLY A 56 -7.19 11.21 8.85
C GLY A 56 -5.80 11.79 8.69
N SER A 57 -5.03 11.79 9.77
CA SER A 57 -3.68 12.31 9.85
C SER A 57 -2.72 11.31 10.49
N PRO A 58 -2.71 10.05 10.03
CA PRO A 58 -1.85 9.02 10.58
C PRO A 58 -0.38 9.30 10.26
N VAL A 59 0.51 8.58 10.95
CA VAL A 59 1.93 8.55 10.64
C VAL A 59 2.27 7.27 9.86
N ALA A 60 3.03 7.41 8.78
CA ALA A 60 3.77 6.32 8.16
C ALA A 60 5.06 6.91 7.59
N ASP A 61 6.19 6.69 8.29
CA ASP A 61 7.43 7.39 8.03
C ASP A 61 8.64 6.49 8.29
N LEU A 62 9.69 6.66 7.48
CA LEU A 62 10.94 5.92 7.64
C LEU A 62 11.77 6.56 8.75
N ARG A 63 12.11 5.78 9.78
CA ARG A 63 12.77 6.27 11.00
C ARG A 63 13.88 5.34 11.46
N ASN A 64 14.82 5.88 12.25
CA ASN A 64 15.80 5.06 12.95
C ASN A 64 15.16 4.28 14.09
N GLY A 65 15.53 3.01 14.24
CA GLY A 65 15.03 2.13 15.28
C GLY A 65 13.53 1.86 15.16
N PRO A 66 12.92 1.24 16.17
CA PRO A 66 11.49 1.04 16.20
C PRO A 66 10.76 2.31 16.66
N PHE A 67 9.71 2.69 15.95
CA PHE A 67 8.77 3.70 16.41
C PHE A 67 7.87 3.13 17.53
N GLY A 68 7.39 3.96 18.43
CA GLY A 68 6.53 3.50 19.53
C GLY A 68 7.22 2.53 20.49
N SER A 69 8.53 2.71 20.72
CA SER A 69 9.30 1.81 21.61
C SER A 69 9.00 1.98 23.09
N PHE A 70 8.46 3.13 23.50
CA PHE A 70 8.11 3.46 24.90
C PHE A 70 9.21 3.11 25.91
N GLY A 71 10.47 3.39 25.53
CA GLY A 71 11.64 3.15 26.37
C GLY A 71 12.29 1.77 26.24
N VAL A 72 11.79 0.89 25.39
CA VAL A 72 12.52 -0.35 25.03
C VAL A 72 13.78 0.02 24.26
N THR A 73 14.91 -0.53 24.69
CA THR A 73 16.24 -0.25 24.14
C THR A 73 17.08 -1.53 24.00
N GLY A 74 18.29 -1.39 23.47
CA GLY A 74 19.24 -2.49 23.30
C GLY A 74 18.85 -3.46 22.19
N PRO A 75 19.29 -4.72 22.25
CA PRO A 75 19.10 -5.70 21.16
C PRO A 75 17.63 -5.94 20.81
N SER A 76 16.72 -5.82 21.78
CA SER A 76 15.29 -6.00 21.57
C SER A 76 14.68 -4.92 20.68
N ALA A 77 15.29 -3.73 20.63
CA ALA A 77 14.87 -2.59 19.82
C ALA A 77 15.65 -2.50 18.48
N SER A 78 16.63 -3.36 18.24
CA SER A 78 17.40 -3.31 17.00
C SER A 78 16.56 -3.87 15.82
N PRO A 79 16.36 -3.10 14.75
CA PRO A 79 15.65 -3.60 13.56
C PRO A 79 16.30 -4.88 13.02
N PRO A 80 15.51 -5.78 12.40
CA PRO A 80 16.02 -7.02 11.82
C PRO A 80 17.01 -6.78 10.67
N TYR A 81 16.84 -5.67 9.97
CA TYR A 81 17.69 -5.25 8.87
C TYR A 81 18.13 -3.79 9.09
N GLY A 82 19.40 -3.49 8.83
CA GLY A 82 19.91 -2.13 8.91
C GLY A 82 19.76 -1.45 10.28
N GLN A 83 19.34 -0.21 10.27
CA GLN A 83 19.11 0.62 11.46
C GLN A 83 17.75 1.31 11.46
N GLY A 84 17.07 1.33 10.31
CA GLY A 84 15.79 1.97 10.10
C GLY A 84 14.61 1.01 10.22
N SER A 85 13.42 1.57 10.16
CA SER A 85 12.16 0.86 10.04
C SER A 85 11.06 1.80 9.57
N LEU A 86 9.94 1.25 9.12
CA LEU A 86 8.71 1.99 8.86
C LEU A 86 7.95 2.16 10.17
N GLY A 87 7.94 3.38 10.70
CA GLY A 87 7.09 3.74 11.84
C GLY A 87 5.66 3.99 11.39
N ILE A 88 4.69 3.38 12.07
CA ILE A 88 3.25 3.56 11.80
C ILE A 88 2.56 3.97 13.10
N GLU A 89 1.67 4.98 13.00
CA GLU A 89 0.73 5.38 14.05
C GLU A 89 -0.61 5.70 13.44
N VAL A 90 -1.66 5.09 13.95
CA VAL A 90 -3.06 5.38 13.62
C VAL A 90 -3.87 5.53 14.89
N ALA A 91 -4.77 6.51 14.92
CA ALA A 91 -5.73 6.72 15.98
C ALA A 91 -7.06 6.03 15.65
N ASP A 92 -7.84 5.69 16.67
CA ASP A 92 -9.18 5.13 16.52
C ASP A 92 -10.29 6.08 17.00
N GLU A 93 -9.94 7.12 17.75
CA GLU A 93 -10.84 8.14 18.26
C GLU A 93 -10.51 9.49 17.66
N SER A 94 -11.11 9.81 16.52
CA SER A 94 -10.98 11.12 15.88
C SER A 94 -12.35 11.80 15.80
N THR A 95 -12.44 13.03 16.31
CA THR A 95 -13.66 13.83 16.23
C THR A 95 -13.97 14.32 14.82
N SER A 96 -13.00 14.24 13.91
CA SER A 96 -13.13 14.68 12.51
C SER A 96 -13.47 13.56 11.53
N LEU A 97 -13.49 12.28 11.98
CA LEU A 97 -13.73 11.12 11.14
C LEU A 97 -15.05 10.42 11.47
N ASN A 98 -15.61 9.72 10.50
CA ASN A 98 -16.76 8.82 10.67
C ASN A 98 -16.57 7.57 9.79
N PRO A 99 -16.30 6.37 10.35
CA PRO A 99 -15.94 6.12 11.76
C PRO A 99 -14.65 6.85 12.20
N GLY A 100 -14.45 6.99 13.50
CA GLY A 100 -13.36 7.76 14.10
C GLY A 100 -11.94 7.24 13.86
N SER A 101 -11.78 6.11 13.22
CA SER A 101 -10.49 5.46 13.03
C SER A 101 -9.75 5.95 11.79
N GLU A 102 -8.46 6.17 11.96
CA GLU A 102 -7.54 6.53 10.89
C GLU A 102 -7.10 5.29 10.09
N LYS A 103 -6.51 5.55 8.93
CA LYS A 103 -5.94 4.52 8.05
C LYS A 103 -4.73 5.08 7.32
N VAL A 104 -3.71 4.25 7.15
CA VAL A 104 -2.57 4.54 6.28
C VAL A 104 -2.09 3.28 5.57
N ASP A 105 -1.65 3.45 4.31
CA ASP A 105 -0.88 2.48 3.56
C ASP A 105 0.44 3.13 3.12
N PHE A 106 1.57 2.49 3.43
CA PHE A 106 2.88 2.81 2.89
C PHE A 106 3.25 1.72 1.88
N GLY A 107 3.44 2.09 0.62
CA GLY A 107 3.56 1.10 -0.44
C GLY A 107 4.22 1.60 -1.71
N ASN A 108 4.17 0.75 -2.71
CA ASN A 108 4.77 0.93 -4.02
C ASN A 108 3.72 0.61 -5.10
N GLU A 109 3.46 1.58 -5.96
CA GLU A 109 2.44 1.53 -7.00
C GLU A 109 3.04 1.30 -8.41
N VAL A 110 4.35 1.07 -8.48
CA VAL A 110 5.08 1.03 -9.75
C VAL A 110 5.71 -0.33 -10.00
N ASP A 111 6.51 -0.82 -9.05
CA ASP A 111 7.38 -1.98 -9.29
C ASP A 111 6.62 -3.31 -9.35
N PHE A 112 5.40 -3.37 -8.83
CA PHE A 112 4.55 -4.57 -8.81
C PHE A 112 3.45 -4.56 -9.86
N TYR A 113 3.30 -3.44 -10.58
CA TYR A 113 2.21 -3.27 -11.52
C TYR A 113 2.24 -4.31 -12.64
N GLY A 114 1.16 -5.08 -12.74
CA GLY A 114 1.01 -6.15 -13.75
C GLY A 114 1.58 -7.50 -13.31
N ASP A 115 2.23 -7.60 -12.16
CA ASP A 115 2.71 -8.89 -11.65
C ASP A 115 1.51 -9.82 -11.33
N PRO A 116 1.60 -11.12 -11.67
CA PRO A 116 0.50 -12.04 -11.41
C PRO A 116 0.36 -12.35 -9.91
N VAL A 117 -0.85 -12.26 -9.36
CA VAL A 117 -1.16 -12.69 -7.98
C VAL A 117 -0.76 -14.16 -7.78
N GLN A 118 -0.91 -14.99 -8.81
CA GLN A 118 -0.47 -16.39 -8.81
C GLN A 118 1.05 -16.54 -8.58
N GLY A 119 1.83 -15.50 -8.78
CA GLY A 119 3.27 -15.46 -8.52
C GLY A 119 3.65 -15.27 -7.05
N LEU A 120 2.75 -14.89 -6.17
CA LEU A 120 3.03 -14.72 -4.75
C LEU A 120 3.29 -16.09 -4.09
N ARG A 121 4.48 -16.28 -3.52
CA ARG A 121 4.93 -17.54 -2.89
C ARG A 121 5.30 -17.37 -1.43
N ARG A 122 5.82 -16.21 -1.07
CA ARG A 122 6.20 -15.89 0.29
C ARG A 122 6.03 -14.40 0.53
N VAL A 123 5.19 -14.06 1.50
CA VAL A 123 4.87 -12.68 1.86
C VAL A 123 4.87 -12.57 3.37
N GLY A 124 5.46 -11.51 3.92
CA GLY A 124 5.49 -11.31 5.36
C GLY A 124 6.41 -10.17 5.75
N PHE A 125 6.56 -9.95 7.03
CA PHE A 125 7.41 -8.90 7.57
C PHE A 125 7.85 -9.23 9.01
N HIS A 126 8.61 -8.32 9.61
CA HIS A 126 8.87 -8.25 11.04
C HIS A 126 8.14 -7.05 11.62
N VAL A 127 7.62 -7.19 12.84
CA VAL A 127 6.93 -6.11 13.55
C VAL A 127 7.56 -5.88 14.93
N PHE A 128 7.63 -4.62 15.32
CA PHE A 128 7.90 -4.19 16.68
C PHE A 128 6.67 -3.50 17.24
N GLN A 129 6.23 -3.94 18.40
CA GLN A 129 5.14 -3.30 19.14
C GLN A 129 5.31 -3.48 20.65
N THR A 130 4.58 -2.70 21.41
CA THR A 130 4.52 -2.85 22.86
C THR A 130 3.18 -3.45 23.30
N GLY A 131 3.05 -3.72 24.59
CA GLY A 131 1.85 -4.35 25.15
C GLY A 131 0.57 -3.51 25.01
N GLU A 132 0.70 -2.21 24.84
CA GLU A 132 -0.44 -1.30 24.69
C GLU A 132 -1.31 -1.66 23.48
N ASN A 133 -0.70 -1.98 22.35
CA ASN A 133 -1.45 -2.34 21.15
C ASN A 133 -2.30 -3.60 21.37
N VAL A 134 -1.73 -4.61 22.03
CA VAL A 134 -2.44 -5.87 22.37
C VAL A 134 -3.53 -5.61 23.40
N ALA A 135 -3.25 -4.80 24.42
CA ALA A 135 -4.25 -4.44 25.44
C ALA A 135 -5.42 -3.67 24.85
N TYR A 136 -5.17 -2.90 23.77
CA TYR A 136 -6.18 -2.06 23.13
C TYR A 136 -7.07 -2.83 22.15
N GLY A 137 -6.50 -3.56 21.23
CA GLY A 137 -7.21 -4.20 20.12
C GLY A 137 -7.07 -5.72 20.03
N GLY A 138 -6.47 -6.36 21.04
CA GLY A 138 -6.26 -7.82 21.05
C GLY A 138 -5.05 -8.27 20.23
N ASP A 139 -4.94 -9.57 20.10
CA ASP A 139 -3.77 -10.22 19.47
C ASP A 139 -3.71 -10.02 17.96
N GLU A 140 -4.83 -9.69 17.31
CA GLU A 140 -4.91 -9.39 15.88
C GLU A 140 -4.59 -7.93 15.55
N ASN A 141 -4.40 -7.08 16.57
CA ASN A 141 -4.11 -5.66 16.37
C ASN A 141 -2.67 -5.44 15.93
N MET A 142 -2.42 -5.63 14.64
CA MET A 142 -1.15 -5.44 13.96
C MET A 142 -1.35 -4.78 12.58
N PRO A 143 -0.27 -4.31 11.93
CA PRO A 143 -0.33 -3.91 10.54
C PRO A 143 -0.77 -5.03 9.60
N ASN A 144 -1.38 -4.64 8.50
CA ASN A 144 -1.82 -5.51 7.42
C ASN A 144 -0.82 -5.48 6.25
N ILE A 145 -0.80 -6.55 5.45
CA ILE A 145 -0.21 -6.51 4.11
C ILE A 145 -1.35 -6.35 3.12
N ARG A 146 -1.16 -5.47 2.14
CA ARG A 146 -2.19 -5.14 1.16
C ARG A 146 -1.63 -5.19 -0.25
N PHE A 147 -2.39 -5.81 -1.15
CA PHE A 147 -2.17 -5.74 -2.59
C PHE A 147 -3.44 -5.20 -3.23
N GLU A 148 -3.36 -4.04 -3.84
CA GLU A 148 -4.42 -3.65 -4.78
C GLU A 148 -4.26 -4.49 -6.04
N ILE A 149 -5.34 -5.02 -6.53
CA ILE A 149 -5.35 -5.96 -7.65
C ILE A 149 -6.44 -5.61 -8.66
N ASP A 150 -6.20 -5.98 -9.91
CA ASP A 150 -7.23 -6.24 -10.89
C ASP A 150 -7.57 -7.74 -10.79
N PRO A 151 -8.75 -8.13 -10.30
CA PRO A 151 -9.10 -9.53 -10.08
C PRO A 151 -9.29 -10.32 -11.37
N ASN A 152 -9.61 -9.67 -12.49
CA ASN A 152 -9.81 -10.28 -13.81
C ASN A 152 -10.70 -11.53 -13.83
N LEU A 153 -11.69 -11.60 -12.92
CA LEU A 153 -12.60 -12.75 -12.82
C LEU A 153 -13.57 -12.78 -14.00
N THR A 154 -13.86 -13.98 -14.46
CA THR A 154 -14.80 -14.21 -15.56
C THR A 154 -16.21 -13.74 -15.16
N GLY A 155 -16.80 -12.87 -15.98
CA GLY A 155 -18.16 -12.35 -15.78
C GLY A 155 -18.28 -11.20 -14.79
N LEU A 156 -17.18 -10.72 -14.19
CA LEU A 156 -17.15 -9.49 -13.44
C LEU A 156 -16.66 -8.34 -14.32
N ASN A 157 -17.23 -7.15 -14.10
CA ASN A 157 -16.80 -5.92 -14.74
C ASN A 157 -15.94 -5.04 -13.83
N ASP A 158 -15.74 -5.45 -12.59
CA ASP A 158 -14.93 -4.73 -11.63
C ASP A 158 -13.45 -5.09 -11.82
N ASN A 159 -12.65 -4.08 -12.13
CA ASN A 159 -11.21 -4.21 -12.36
C ASN A 159 -10.41 -3.81 -11.13
N TYR A 160 -11.02 -3.76 -9.94
CA TYR A 160 -10.34 -3.33 -8.74
C TYR A 160 -10.85 -4.05 -7.50
N SER A 161 -9.91 -4.56 -6.73
CA SER A 161 -10.10 -5.05 -5.37
C SER A 161 -8.83 -4.86 -4.57
N THR A 162 -8.89 -4.96 -3.25
CA THR A 162 -7.70 -5.04 -2.41
C THR A 162 -7.68 -6.38 -1.70
N MET A 163 -6.62 -7.16 -1.90
CA MET A 163 -6.28 -8.29 -1.04
C MET A 163 -5.71 -7.75 0.26
N VAL A 164 -6.31 -8.09 1.38
CA VAL A 164 -5.86 -7.67 2.72
C VAL A 164 -5.54 -8.91 3.53
N TRP A 165 -4.29 -8.97 4.03
CA TRP A 165 -3.92 -9.95 5.03
C TRP A 165 -4.17 -9.39 6.43
N VAL A 166 -4.80 -10.20 7.27
CA VAL A 166 -5.06 -9.92 8.68
C VAL A 166 -4.29 -10.95 9.52
N PRO A 167 -3.53 -10.53 10.53
CA PRO A 167 -2.86 -11.46 11.42
C PRO A 167 -3.87 -12.24 12.27
N ASP A 168 -3.52 -13.44 12.66
CA ASP A 168 -4.30 -14.30 13.55
C ASP A 168 -3.82 -14.29 15.00
N ALA A 169 -2.65 -13.71 15.25
CA ALA A 169 -2.08 -13.60 16.57
C ALA A 169 -1.00 -12.52 16.66
N SER A 170 -0.89 -11.89 17.82
CA SER A 170 0.25 -11.03 18.13
C SER A 170 1.51 -11.88 18.32
N PRO A 171 2.60 -11.56 17.63
CA PRO A 171 3.81 -12.37 17.70
C PRO A 171 4.51 -12.23 19.07
N VAL A 172 4.82 -11.00 19.44
CA VAL A 172 5.56 -10.65 20.67
C VAL A 172 5.43 -9.17 20.93
N THR A 173 5.68 -8.76 22.17
CA THR A 173 5.74 -7.35 22.57
C THR A 173 7.10 -6.99 23.13
N ASN A 174 7.44 -5.70 23.11
CA ASN A 174 8.68 -5.11 23.62
C ASN A 174 9.96 -5.67 22.97
N ARG A 175 9.84 -6.17 21.76
CA ARG A 175 10.95 -6.63 20.91
C ARG A 175 10.47 -6.82 19.48
N TRP A 176 11.40 -6.89 18.56
CA TRP A 176 11.11 -7.31 17.19
C TRP A 176 10.65 -8.77 17.15
N SER A 177 9.67 -9.04 16.33
CA SER A 177 9.21 -10.40 16.05
C SER A 177 10.22 -11.17 15.19
N GLY A 178 10.12 -12.49 15.17
CA GLY A 178 10.57 -13.28 14.04
C GLY A 178 9.84 -12.87 12.75
N PHE A 179 10.22 -13.46 11.63
CA PHE A 179 9.48 -13.27 10.38
C PHE A 179 8.06 -13.82 10.52
N ILE A 180 7.07 -12.98 10.29
CA ILE A 180 5.65 -13.36 10.28
C ILE A 180 5.29 -13.67 8.83
N ASP A 181 5.02 -14.93 8.56
CA ASP A 181 4.76 -15.41 7.20
C ASP A 181 3.26 -15.40 6.91
N ALA A 182 2.81 -14.37 6.21
CA ALA A 182 1.42 -14.18 5.80
C ALA A 182 0.94 -15.22 4.77
N THR A 183 1.82 -16.08 4.27
CA THR A 183 1.42 -17.19 3.39
C THR A 183 0.98 -18.42 4.15
N THR A 184 1.33 -18.52 5.44
CA THR A 184 1.07 -19.68 6.29
C THR A 184 0.34 -19.36 7.59
N SER A 185 0.13 -18.07 7.89
CA SER A 185 -0.58 -17.60 9.08
C SER A 185 -1.53 -16.46 8.73
N GLY A 186 -2.50 -16.21 9.61
CA GLY A 186 -3.54 -15.21 9.40
C GLY A 186 -4.47 -15.54 8.26
N TYR A 187 -5.21 -14.56 7.84
CA TYR A 187 -6.30 -14.69 6.86
C TYR A 187 -6.17 -13.62 5.78
N TRP A 188 -6.71 -13.92 4.62
CA TRP A 188 -6.80 -13.00 3.50
C TRP A 188 -8.26 -12.76 3.14
N PHE A 189 -8.60 -11.52 2.82
CA PHE A 189 -9.89 -11.20 2.25
C PHE A 189 -9.74 -10.18 1.11
N LEU A 190 -10.78 -10.14 0.26
CA LEU A 190 -10.93 -9.15 -0.80
C LEU A 190 -11.92 -8.08 -0.37
N THR A 191 -11.58 -6.83 -0.64
CA THR A 191 -12.49 -5.70 -0.48
C THR A 191 -13.42 -5.57 -1.70
N GLY A 192 -14.48 -4.79 -1.54
CA GLY A 192 -15.46 -4.59 -2.60
C GLY A 192 -16.61 -5.61 -2.52
N ASN A 193 -17.81 -5.15 -2.87
CA ASN A 193 -19.02 -5.97 -2.78
C ASN A 193 -19.25 -6.83 -4.04
N GLU A 194 -18.51 -6.57 -5.10
CA GLU A 194 -18.68 -7.22 -6.40
C GLU A 194 -17.86 -8.50 -6.54
N VAL A 195 -16.83 -8.68 -5.69
CA VAL A 195 -16.03 -9.90 -5.65
C VAL A 195 -16.65 -10.87 -4.64
N PRO A 196 -17.32 -11.94 -5.10
CA PRO A 196 -18.13 -12.80 -4.22
C PRO A 196 -17.31 -13.83 -3.43
N ILE A 197 -15.98 -13.81 -3.55
CA ILE A 197 -15.07 -14.80 -2.98
C ILE A 197 -14.22 -14.17 -1.89
N CYS A 198 -13.88 -14.96 -0.86
CA CYS A 198 -12.92 -14.55 0.18
C CYS A 198 -13.19 -13.12 0.69
N ASN A 199 -14.43 -12.77 0.98
CA ASN A 199 -14.78 -11.46 1.51
C ASN A 199 -14.50 -11.40 3.02
N GLN A 200 -14.62 -10.21 3.62
CA GLN A 200 -14.33 -9.99 5.03
C GLN A 200 -15.18 -10.82 6.01
N ALA A 201 -16.32 -11.35 5.58
CA ALA A 201 -17.16 -12.23 6.38
C ALA A 201 -16.84 -13.73 6.17
N ALA A 202 -16.03 -14.06 5.16
CA ALA A 202 -15.63 -15.42 4.80
C ALA A 202 -14.19 -15.38 4.27
N GLU A 203 -13.26 -15.12 5.17
CA GLU A 203 -11.84 -15.01 4.90
C GLU A 203 -11.22 -16.33 4.46
N CYS A 204 -10.10 -16.27 3.74
CA CYS A 204 -9.43 -17.41 3.13
C CYS A 204 -7.95 -17.47 3.53
N SER A 205 -7.34 -18.64 3.39
CA SER A 205 -5.88 -18.73 3.26
C SER A 205 -5.41 -18.12 1.94
N LEU A 206 -4.12 -17.79 1.82
CA LEU A 206 -3.56 -17.30 0.55
C LEU A 206 -3.76 -18.32 -0.60
N GLU A 207 -3.66 -19.61 -0.31
CA GLU A 207 -3.81 -20.66 -1.31
C GLU A 207 -5.26 -20.74 -1.84
N GLU A 208 -6.24 -20.68 -0.94
CA GLU A 208 -7.67 -20.66 -1.31
C GLU A 208 -7.97 -19.39 -2.13
N LEU A 209 -7.48 -18.22 -1.68
CA LEU A 209 -7.67 -16.97 -2.40
C LEU A 209 -7.08 -17.03 -3.81
N ARG A 210 -5.84 -17.52 -3.94
CA ARG A 210 -5.19 -17.68 -5.26
C ARG A 210 -5.95 -18.65 -6.15
N THR A 211 -6.46 -19.74 -5.59
CA THR A 211 -7.28 -20.72 -6.32
C THR A 211 -8.56 -20.07 -6.82
N ALA A 212 -9.23 -19.30 -5.96
CA ALA A 212 -10.45 -18.60 -6.30
C ALA A 212 -10.26 -17.50 -7.35
N LEU A 213 -9.11 -16.81 -7.34
CA LEU A 213 -8.72 -15.82 -8.35
C LEU A 213 -8.24 -16.45 -9.67
N ASN A 214 -8.14 -17.77 -9.77
CA ASN A 214 -7.72 -18.50 -10.98
C ASN A 214 -8.92 -19.25 -11.60
N ASP A 215 -9.93 -18.51 -11.98
CA ASP A 215 -11.22 -19.06 -12.48
C ASP A 215 -11.22 -19.42 -13.98
N GLY A 216 -10.06 -19.42 -14.62
CA GLY A 216 -9.88 -19.67 -16.06
C GLY A 216 -9.93 -18.41 -16.94
N GLY A 217 -10.07 -17.21 -16.33
CA GLY A 217 -9.93 -15.92 -16.97
C GLY A 217 -8.47 -15.52 -17.22
N GLN A 218 -8.22 -14.21 -17.31
CA GLN A 218 -6.87 -13.67 -17.53
C GLN A 218 -5.95 -13.85 -16.32
N GLY A 219 -6.51 -14.10 -15.14
CA GLY A 219 -5.81 -14.17 -13.87
C GLY A 219 -5.60 -12.79 -13.24
N ALA A 220 -5.65 -12.75 -11.92
CA ALA A 220 -5.51 -11.52 -11.17
C ALA A 220 -4.08 -10.95 -11.25
N THR A 221 -3.98 -9.63 -11.42
CA THR A 221 -2.70 -8.89 -11.45
C THR A 221 -2.63 -7.87 -10.34
N ILE A 222 -1.41 -7.62 -9.86
CA ILE A 222 -1.13 -6.65 -8.80
C ILE A 222 -1.07 -5.25 -9.41
N LEU A 223 -1.65 -4.27 -8.73
CA LEU A 223 -1.58 -2.86 -9.05
C LEU A 223 -0.64 -2.12 -8.09
N SER A 224 -0.64 -2.52 -6.82
CA SER A 224 0.26 -1.99 -5.80
C SER A 224 0.52 -3.00 -4.69
N ALA A 225 1.60 -2.80 -3.94
CA ALA A 225 1.90 -3.56 -2.72
C ALA A 225 2.16 -2.59 -1.57
N ALA A 226 1.62 -2.87 -0.39
CA ALA A 226 1.73 -1.98 0.77
C ALA A 226 1.75 -2.73 2.10
N VAL A 227 2.30 -2.06 3.10
CA VAL A 227 2.05 -2.32 4.52
C VAL A 227 1.17 -1.19 5.03
N GLY A 228 0.13 -1.52 5.76
CA GLY A 228 -0.79 -0.52 6.28
C GLY A 228 -1.43 -0.90 7.59
N LYS A 229 -2.14 0.03 8.18
CA LYS A 229 -2.94 -0.17 9.38
C LYS A 229 -4.19 0.68 9.28
N GLY A 230 -5.27 0.15 9.77
CA GLY A 230 -6.41 1.01 9.97
C GLY A 230 -7.75 0.41 10.00
N ARG A 231 -8.57 1.22 10.51
CA ARG A 231 -10.00 1.40 10.74
C ARG A 231 -10.61 0.38 11.71
N ASP A 232 -9.79 -0.38 12.38
CA ASP A 232 -10.17 -1.25 13.49
C ASP A 232 -9.82 -0.60 14.85
N HIS A 233 -8.55 -0.60 15.22
CA HIS A 233 -8.05 -0.10 16.48
C HIS A 233 -6.83 0.79 16.29
N MET A 234 -6.58 1.69 17.26
CA MET A 234 -5.33 2.43 17.30
C MET A 234 -4.14 1.46 17.33
N TRP A 235 -3.06 1.91 16.74
CA TRP A 235 -1.81 1.16 16.75
C TRP A 235 -0.62 2.10 16.61
N ILE A 236 0.44 1.84 17.37
CA ILE A 236 1.72 2.52 17.25
C ILE A 236 2.85 1.49 17.32
N GLY A 237 3.74 1.52 16.34
CA GLY A 237 4.85 0.59 16.29
C GLY A 237 5.64 0.71 15.00
N ALA A 238 6.37 -0.35 14.66
CA ALA A 238 7.22 -0.34 13.48
C ALA A 238 7.17 -1.66 12.71
N VAL A 239 7.42 -1.58 11.42
CA VAL A 239 7.56 -2.72 10.50
C VAL A 239 8.90 -2.63 9.81
N ASP A 240 9.54 -3.78 9.58
CA ASP A 240 10.75 -3.87 8.78
C ASP A 240 10.84 -5.21 8.05
N GLY A 241 11.66 -5.25 6.99
CA GLY A 241 11.91 -6.45 6.23
C GLY A 241 10.67 -7.04 5.57
N LEU A 242 9.83 -6.19 4.96
CA LEU A 242 8.73 -6.69 4.12
C LEU A 242 9.31 -7.61 3.06
N ARG A 243 8.90 -8.86 3.07
CA ARG A 243 9.31 -9.85 2.08
C ARG A 243 8.20 -10.11 1.08
N ILE A 244 8.53 -10.00 -0.20
CA ILE A 244 7.68 -10.46 -1.29
C ILE A 244 8.54 -11.40 -2.15
N ASN A 245 8.23 -12.67 -2.08
CA ASN A 245 8.96 -13.76 -2.74
C ASN A 245 10.45 -13.84 -2.32
N GLN A 246 11.37 -13.56 -3.24
CA GLN A 246 12.81 -13.60 -3.01
C GLN A 246 13.40 -12.24 -2.62
N THR A 247 12.58 -11.19 -2.58
CA THR A 247 13.03 -9.84 -2.26
C THR A 247 12.58 -9.44 -0.87
N ILE A 248 13.51 -8.92 -0.09
CA ILE A 248 13.27 -8.28 1.21
C ILE A 248 13.42 -6.78 1.01
N TYR A 249 12.43 -6.03 1.42
CA TYR A 249 12.39 -4.57 1.44
C TYR A 249 12.74 -4.09 2.85
N ASP A 250 13.94 -3.56 2.99
CA ASP A 250 14.56 -3.04 4.20
C ASP A 250 14.23 -1.54 4.29
N PHE A 251 13.48 -1.14 5.29
CA PHE A 251 12.98 0.22 5.48
C PHE A 251 13.99 1.09 6.21
N GLU A 252 14.78 1.86 5.48
CA GLU A 252 15.80 2.74 6.01
C GLU A 252 15.43 4.22 5.89
N THR A 253 15.96 5.07 6.75
CA THR A 253 15.71 6.52 6.71
C THR A 253 16.12 7.19 5.39
N SER A 254 17.00 6.55 4.63
CA SER A 254 17.43 7.00 3.30
C SER A 254 16.54 6.49 2.16
N GLY A 255 15.50 5.75 2.47
CA GLY A 255 14.61 5.09 1.51
C GLY A 255 14.60 3.56 1.68
N VAL A 256 13.75 2.89 0.92
CA VAL A 256 13.61 1.43 0.96
C VAL A 256 14.74 0.77 0.17
N ARG A 257 15.43 -0.17 0.79
CA ARG A 257 16.50 -0.95 0.16
C ARG A 257 16.04 -2.36 -0.12
N THR A 258 16.49 -2.95 -1.21
CA THR A 258 16.22 -4.35 -1.51
C THR A 258 17.37 -5.24 -1.09
N ARG A 259 17.02 -6.44 -0.59
CA ARG A 259 17.94 -7.53 -0.29
C ARG A 259 17.38 -8.83 -0.85
N ARG A 260 18.22 -9.72 -1.31
CA ARG A 260 17.78 -11.07 -1.67
C ARG A 260 17.61 -11.91 -0.41
N ALA A 261 16.47 -12.60 -0.32
CA ALA A 261 16.29 -13.60 0.72
C ALA A 261 17.21 -14.79 0.48
N GLY A 262 17.89 -15.22 1.53
CA GLY A 262 18.73 -16.41 1.51
C GLY A 262 17.92 -17.72 1.44
#